data_cfa17decd53ab35398a241b0193dcd3b
#
_entry.id   cfa17decd53ab35398a241b0193dcd3b
#
_cell.length_a   1.000
_cell.length_b   1.000
_cell.length_c   1.000
_cell.angle_alpha   90.00
_cell.angle_beta   90.00
_cell.angle_gamma   90.00
#
_symmetry.space_group_name_H-M   'P 1'
#
loop_
_entity.id
_entity.type
_entity.pdbx_description
1 polymer ?
#
loop_
_entity_poly.entity_id
_entity_poly.type
_entity_poly.pdbx_seq_one_letter_code
_entity_poly.pdbx_strand_id
1 'polypeptide(L)'
;MNIKEYNNSRSKKGFTLIELLVVIAIIAILAGLLLPALALSKNKAKQIHCLSNMKQMGIGFILYTDDFDGVLPSTAHLSQRPENIWINTLSPYVGDVDEIRFCEIDPKKKLKEKNNGTSYILNEFLTVPLMDPFGNLIEPLPKIDQLKDPSATCLLFESSEKYGVSIFNDHSHSRVWLVGGWSSFINDVQPDRHRFGSAVEDRSSGKANYLFADGHAEAVDALVLKAMITAGINPAKPSSFKK
;
A
#
# COMPACT_ATOMS: atom_id res chain seq x y z
N MET A 1 73.74 36.96 23.07
CA MET A 1 72.29 37.07 23.01
C MET A 1 71.79 35.62 22.91
N ASN A 2 71.43 34.99 24.07
CA ASN A 2 71.11 33.56 24.18
C ASN A 2 69.58 33.41 24.04
N ILE A 3 69.11 32.82 22.93
CA ILE A 3 67.71 32.48 22.73
C ILE A 3 67.48 31.11 23.38
N LYS A 4 66.74 31.09 24.52
CA LYS A 4 66.27 29.86 25.13
C LYS A 4 65.11 29.34 24.26
N GLU A 5 65.33 28.20 23.59
CA GLU A 5 64.25 27.42 22.98
C GLU A 5 63.33 26.85 24.07
N TYR A 6 62.06 27.25 24.02
CA TYR A 6 61.00 26.79 24.91
C TYR A 6 60.45 25.47 24.35
N ASN A 7 61.04 24.37 24.81
CA ASN A 7 60.62 23.04 24.38
C ASN A 7 59.33 22.64 25.15
N ASN A 8 58.18 22.96 24.53
CA ASN A 8 56.86 22.62 25.07
C ASN A 8 56.50 21.15 24.72
N SER A 9 57.10 20.18 25.44
CA SER A 9 56.74 18.79 25.29
C SER A 9 55.38 18.52 25.94
N ARG A 10 54.28 18.70 25.14
CA ARG A 10 52.98 18.20 25.57
C ARG A 10 53.04 16.70 25.66
N SER A 11 53.02 16.18 26.88
CA SER A 11 52.83 14.75 27.16
C SER A 11 51.57 14.24 26.48
N LYS A 12 51.72 13.47 25.42
CA LYS A 12 50.61 12.77 24.77
C LYS A 12 50.14 11.66 25.74
N LYS A 13 49.03 11.89 26.43
CA LYS A 13 48.39 10.84 27.22
C LYS A 13 47.97 9.71 26.25
N GLY A 14 48.57 8.54 26.40
CA GLY A 14 48.20 7.34 25.66
C GLY A 14 46.81 6.84 26.11
N PHE A 15 46.02 6.39 25.17
CA PHE A 15 44.71 5.79 25.43
C PHE A 15 44.90 4.36 25.96
N THR A 16 44.25 4.02 27.05
CA THR A 16 44.34 2.66 27.60
C THR A 16 43.35 1.72 26.90
N LEU A 17 43.66 0.44 26.86
CA LEU A 17 42.77 -0.59 26.29
C LEU A 17 41.41 -0.66 27.02
N ILE A 18 41.41 -0.42 28.33
CA ILE A 18 40.19 -0.38 29.16
C ILE A 18 39.30 0.83 28.78
N GLU A 19 39.89 1.99 28.61
CA GLU A 19 39.10 3.18 28.18
C GLU A 19 38.44 2.96 26.84
N LEU A 20 39.12 2.32 25.87
CA LEU A 20 38.53 1.98 24.59
C LEU A 20 37.40 0.96 24.73
N LEU A 21 37.63 -0.08 25.57
CA LEU A 21 36.68 -1.17 25.78
C LEU A 21 35.36 -0.68 26.42
N VAL A 22 35.46 0.23 27.41
CA VAL A 22 34.31 0.83 28.07
C VAL A 22 33.51 1.68 27.08
N VAL A 23 34.15 2.47 26.22
CA VAL A 23 33.48 3.32 25.22
C VAL A 23 32.70 2.46 24.22
N ILE A 24 33.32 1.40 23.68
CA ILE A 24 32.62 0.52 22.75
C ILE A 24 31.47 -0.24 23.41
N ALA A 25 31.59 -0.62 24.68
CA ALA A 25 30.52 -1.25 25.43
C ALA A 25 29.32 -0.32 25.62
N ILE A 26 29.55 0.96 25.96
CA ILE A 26 28.49 1.96 26.08
C ILE A 26 27.80 2.19 24.74
N ILE A 27 28.59 2.33 23.65
CA ILE A 27 28.01 2.50 22.28
C ILE A 27 27.17 1.29 21.89
N ALA A 28 27.67 0.06 22.20
CA ALA A 28 26.92 -1.16 21.88
C ALA A 28 25.58 -1.24 22.64
N ILE A 29 25.54 -0.86 23.90
CA ILE A 29 24.30 -0.81 24.69
C ILE A 29 23.33 0.23 24.12
N LEU A 30 23.80 1.44 23.86
CA LEU A 30 22.97 2.51 23.29
C LEU A 30 22.43 2.13 21.90
N ALA A 31 23.29 1.58 21.04
CA ALA A 31 22.88 1.10 19.72
C ALA A 31 21.85 -0.02 19.81
N GLY A 32 22.04 -0.97 20.74
CA GLY A 32 21.11 -2.09 20.97
C GLY A 32 19.70 -1.63 21.37
N LEU A 33 19.58 -0.51 22.08
CA LEU A 33 18.29 0.09 22.44
C LEU A 33 17.68 0.92 21.29
N LEU A 34 18.50 1.57 20.47
CA LEU A 34 18.05 2.46 19.39
C LEU A 34 17.62 1.72 18.11
N LEU A 35 18.31 0.63 17.76
CA LEU A 35 18.06 -0.09 16.51
C LEU A 35 16.62 -0.60 16.35
N PRO A 36 15.97 -1.21 17.37
CA PRO A 36 14.57 -1.62 17.27
C PRO A 36 13.61 -0.45 17.05
N ALA A 37 13.80 0.65 17.78
CA ALA A 37 12.98 1.85 17.65
C ALA A 37 13.12 2.51 16.26
N LEU A 38 14.34 2.54 15.73
CA LEU A 38 14.61 3.05 14.38
C LEU A 38 13.95 2.17 13.31
N ALA A 39 13.98 0.85 13.46
CA ALA A 39 13.32 -0.06 12.53
C ALA A 39 11.80 0.15 12.49
N LEU A 40 11.15 0.31 13.65
CA LEU A 40 9.72 0.62 13.75
C LEU A 40 9.39 1.96 13.09
N SER A 41 10.18 3.00 13.38
CA SER A 41 10.00 4.34 12.81
C SER A 41 10.13 4.33 11.28
N LYS A 42 11.11 3.60 10.75
CA LYS A 42 11.31 3.43 9.30
C LYS A 42 10.13 2.73 8.63
N ASN A 43 9.60 1.67 9.24
CA ASN A 43 8.42 0.97 8.72
C ASN A 43 7.19 1.88 8.74
N LYS A 44 7.00 2.67 9.81
CA LYS A 44 5.91 3.65 9.90
C LYS A 44 6.02 4.73 8.84
N ALA A 45 7.23 5.24 8.59
CA ALA A 45 7.46 6.22 7.52
C ALA A 45 7.11 5.65 6.14
N LYS A 46 7.49 4.40 5.85
CA LYS A 46 7.11 3.73 4.59
C LYS A 46 5.59 3.54 4.48
N GLN A 47 4.89 3.20 5.56
CA GLN A 47 3.43 3.12 5.56
C GLN A 47 2.79 4.46 5.20
N ILE A 48 3.25 5.55 5.82
CA ILE A 48 2.74 6.90 5.56
C ILE A 48 3.04 7.31 4.12
N HIS A 49 4.21 6.96 3.58
CA HIS A 49 4.56 7.21 2.18
C HIS A 49 3.59 6.50 1.22
N CYS A 50 3.32 5.18 1.43
CA CYS A 50 2.34 4.45 0.63
C CYS A 50 0.92 5.02 0.78
N LEU A 51 0.54 5.48 1.98
CA LEU A 51 -0.74 6.15 2.21
C LEU A 51 -0.83 7.48 1.45
N SER A 52 0.26 8.25 1.41
CA SER A 52 0.34 9.49 0.63
C SER A 52 0.21 9.24 -0.88
N ASN A 53 0.84 8.17 -1.39
CA ASN A 53 0.70 7.75 -2.78
C ASN A 53 -0.77 7.41 -3.11
N MET A 54 -1.45 6.65 -2.24
CA MET A 54 -2.88 6.36 -2.41
C MET A 54 -3.74 7.63 -2.42
N LYS A 55 -3.45 8.62 -1.56
CA LYS A 55 -4.16 9.91 -1.58
C LYS A 55 -3.96 10.67 -2.88
N GLN A 56 -2.74 10.66 -3.43
CA GLN A 56 -2.46 11.28 -4.72
C GLN A 56 -3.24 10.58 -5.85
N MET A 57 -3.27 9.24 -5.85
CA MET A 57 -4.13 8.49 -6.78
C MET A 57 -5.61 8.81 -6.55
N GLY A 58 -6.06 8.98 -5.30
CA GLY A 58 -7.44 9.39 -4.99
C GLY A 58 -7.82 10.72 -5.62
N ILE A 59 -6.93 11.71 -5.54
CA ILE A 59 -7.13 13.00 -6.24
C ILE A 59 -7.18 12.78 -7.76
N GLY A 60 -6.28 11.95 -8.32
CA GLY A 60 -6.29 11.60 -9.73
C GLY A 60 -7.60 10.93 -10.18
N PHE A 61 -8.15 10.01 -9.38
CA PHE A 61 -9.45 9.39 -9.67
C PHE A 61 -10.59 10.40 -9.65
N ILE A 62 -10.61 11.34 -8.68
CA ILE A 62 -11.64 12.40 -8.63
C ILE A 62 -11.56 13.27 -9.88
N LEU A 63 -10.37 13.75 -10.27
CA LEU A 63 -10.18 14.57 -11.46
C LEU A 63 -10.56 13.81 -12.74
N TYR A 64 -10.16 12.54 -12.84
CA TYR A 64 -10.54 11.69 -13.97
C TYR A 64 -12.07 11.54 -14.07
N THR A 65 -12.74 11.23 -12.96
CA THR A 65 -14.20 11.03 -12.98
C THR A 65 -14.98 12.31 -13.24
N ASP A 66 -14.43 13.47 -12.88
CA ASP A 66 -15.00 14.78 -13.23
C ASP A 66 -14.99 15.00 -14.77
N ASP A 67 -13.90 14.62 -15.44
CA ASP A 67 -13.78 14.70 -16.90
C ASP A 67 -14.59 13.63 -17.64
N PHE A 68 -14.94 12.51 -16.99
CA PHE A 68 -15.61 11.35 -17.60
C PHE A 68 -16.98 11.04 -16.97
N ASP A 69 -17.77 12.06 -16.65
CA ASP A 69 -19.17 11.93 -16.19
C ASP A 69 -19.37 10.95 -15.02
N GLY A 70 -18.44 10.90 -14.08
CA GLY A 70 -18.49 10.04 -12.90
C GLY A 70 -18.05 8.60 -13.15
N VAL A 71 -17.60 8.25 -14.36
CA VAL A 71 -17.14 6.91 -14.72
C VAL A 71 -15.69 6.70 -14.35
N LEU A 72 -15.40 5.60 -13.65
CA LEU A 72 -14.02 5.20 -13.31
C LEU A 72 -13.26 4.70 -14.56
N PRO A 73 -11.91 4.82 -14.56
CA PRO A 73 -11.11 4.31 -15.66
C PRO A 73 -11.20 2.77 -15.74
N SER A 74 -11.06 2.25 -16.97
CA SER A 74 -11.23 0.83 -17.26
C SER A 74 -10.16 -0.05 -16.66
N THR A 75 -10.53 -1.27 -16.29
CA THR A 75 -9.62 -2.35 -15.93
C THR A 75 -9.31 -3.25 -17.12
N ALA A 76 -8.37 -4.15 -16.95
CA ALA A 76 -8.02 -5.21 -17.90
C ALA A 76 -9.22 -6.11 -18.27
N HIS A 77 -10.26 -6.14 -17.44
CA HIS A 77 -11.49 -6.88 -17.74
C HIS A 77 -12.26 -6.27 -18.91
N LEU A 78 -12.26 -4.93 -19.03
CA LEU A 78 -12.96 -4.19 -20.08
C LEU A 78 -12.07 -3.87 -21.28
N SER A 79 -10.74 -3.82 -21.10
CA SER A 79 -9.81 -3.48 -22.17
C SER A 79 -8.58 -4.38 -22.15
N GLN A 80 -8.30 -5.01 -23.30
CA GLN A 80 -7.06 -5.76 -23.52
C GLN A 80 -5.90 -4.84 -24.00
N ARG A 81 -6.13 -3.55 -24.15
CA ARG A 81 -5.14 -2.57 -24.57
C ARG A 81 -4.52 -1.90 -23.35
N PRO A 82 -3.21 -2.03 -23.11
CA PRO A 82 -2.54 -1.45 -21.95
C PRO A 82 -2.78 0.04 -21.76
N GLU A 83 -2.84 0.81 -22.85
CA GLU A 83 -3.06 2.26 -22.84
C GLU A 83 -4.43 2.67 -22.28
N ASN A 84 -5.41 1.79 -22.32
CA ASN A 84 -6.77 2.04 -21.81
C ASN A 84 -6.99 1.52 -20.37
N ILE A 85 -5.99 0.87 -19.77
CA ILE A 85 -6.07 0.37 -18.39
C ILE A 85 -5.84 1.53 -17.43
N TRP A 86 -6.56 1.54 -16.30
CA TRP A 86 -6.59 2.61 -15.32
C TRP A 86 -5.20 3.13 -14.91
N ILE A 87 -4.19 2.27 -14.84
CA ILE A 87 -2.82 2.63 -14.48
C ILE A 87 -2.27 3.69 -15.44
N ASN A 88 -2.49 3.51 -16.75
CA ASN A 88 -1.99 4.42 -17.78
C ASN A 88 -2.95 5.60 -18.00
N THR A 89 -4.27 5.38 -17.95
CA THR A 89 -5.25 6.46 -18.12
C THR A 89 -5.29 7.44 -16.96
N LEU A 90 -4.87 6.99 -15.75
CA LEU A 90 -4.77 7.86 -14.57
C LEU A 90 -3.46 8.68 -14.56
N SER A 91 -2.41 8.25 -15.28
CA SER A 91 -1.07 8.86 -15.25
C SER A 91 -1.09 10.38 -15.44
N PRO A 92 -1.78 10.96 -16.43
CA PRO A 92 -1.83 12.42 -16.61
C PRO A 92 -2.44 13.18 -15.43
N TYR A 93 -3.35 12.56 -14.70
CA TYR A 93 -4.06 13.14 -13.55
C TYR A 93 -3.22 13.13 -12.26
N VAL A 94 -2.12 12.40 -12.26
CA VAL A 94 -1.18 12.28 -11.14
C VAL A 94 0.21 12.81 -11.50
N GLY A 95 0.32 13.60 -12.58
CA GLY A 95 1.56 14.25 -13.01
C GLY A 95 2.59 13.31 -13.61
N ASP A 96 2.16 12.19 -14.21
CA ASP A 96 3.00 11.16 -14.84
C ASP A 96 4.05 10.54 -13.90
N VAL A 97 3.75 10.55 -12.59
CA VAL A 97 4.66 10.00 -11.57
C VAL A 97 4.42 8.52 -11.39
N ASP A 98 5.25 7.69 -12.04
CA ASP A 98 5.14 6.23 -12.04
C ASP A 98 5.27 5.62 -10.62
N GLU A 99 6.08 6.22 -9.74
CA GLU A 99 6.37 5.70 -8.40
C GLU A 99 5.15 5.62 -7.50
N ILE A 100 4.12 6.43 -7.71
CA ILE A 100 2.93 6.43 -6.84
C ILE A 100 2.12 5.14 -6.92
N ARG A 101 2.23 4.39 -8.02
CA ARG A 101 1.54 3.10 -8.20
C ARG A 101 2.23 1.94 -7.48
N PHE A 102 3.31 2.21 -6.74
CA PHE A 102 4.04 1.18 -6.01
C PHE A 102 4.12 1.46 -4.52
N CYS A 103 3.92 0.43 -3.71
CA CYS A 103 4.19 0.46 -2.29
C CYS A 103 5.65 0.09 -2.02
N GLU A 104 6.37 0.93 -1.24
CA GLU A 104 7.79 0.76 -0.92
C GLU A 104 8.15 -0.55 -0.21
N ILE A 105 7.18 -1.17 0.44
CA ILE A 105 7.37 -2.45 1.13
C ILE A 105 6.72 -3.63 0.40
N ASP A 106 6.26 -3.43 -0.83
CA ASP A 106 5.82 -4.55 -1.67
C ASP A 106 7.05 -5.36 -2.10
N PRO A 107 7.19 -6.63 -1.67
CA PRO A 107 8.37 -7.44 -2.01
C PRO A 107 8.46 -7.74 -3.51
N LYS A 108 7.35 -7.62 -4.24
CA LYS A 108 7.29 -7.78 -5.70
C LYS A 108 7.42 -6.45 -6.47
N LYS A 109 7.67 -5.31 -5.81
CA LYS A 109 7.76 -3.98 -6.45
C LYS A 109 8.60 -4.02 -7.73
N LYS A 110 9.86 -4.45 -7.65
CA LYS A 110 10.78 -4.50 -8.81
C LYS A 110 10.27 -5.37 -9.95
N LEU A 111 9.57 -6.47 -9.64
CA LEU A 111 9.01 -7.35 -10.65
C LEU A 111 7.78 -6.71 -11.31
N LYS A 112 6.96 -6.02 -10.54
CA LYS A 112 5.81 -5.26 -11.04
C LYS A 112 6.25 -4.07 -11.90
N GLU A 113 7.28 -3.32 -11.50
CA GLU A 113 7.90 -2.27 -12.32
C GLU A 113 8.32 -2.81 -13.69
N LYS A 114 9.05 -3.94 -13.72
CA LYS A 114 9.49 -4.58 -14.97
C LYS A 114 8.34 -5.02 -15.89
N ASN A 115 7.18 -5.39 -15.31
CA ASN A 115 6.01 -5.89 -16.04
C ASN A 115 4.90 -4.83 -16.18
N ASN A 116 5.23 -3.56 -15.96
CA ASN A 116 4.30 -2.45 -15.98
C ASN A 116 3.06 -2.63 -15.08
N GLY A 117 3.20 -3.41 -14.00
CA GLY A 117 2.14 -3.68 -13.02
C GLY A 117 2.03 -2.62 -11.94
N THR A 118 1.33 -2.94 -10.86
CA THR A 118 1.09 -2.03 -9.72
C THR A 118 1.03 -2.79 -8.40
N SER A 119 1.30 -2.11 -7.29
CA SER A 119 1.07 -2.64 -5.93
C SER A 119 -0.38 -2.53 -5.48
N TYR A 120 -1.27 -1.97 -6.30
CA TYR A 120 -2.65 -1.68 -5.95
C TYR A 120 -3.61 -2.28 -6.97
N ILE A 121 -4.80 -2.68 -6.52
CA ILE A 121 -5.85 -3.26 -7.35
C ILE A 121 -7.17 -2.54 -7.11
N LEU A 122 -7.90 -2.27 -8.19
CA LEU A 122 -9.21 -1.65 -8.13
C LEU A 122 -10.28 -2.62 -7.62
N ASN A 123 -11.31 -2.04 -7.05
CA ASN A 123 -12.49 -2.75 -6.60
C ASN A 123 -13.33 -3.23 -7.78
N GLU A 124 -13.52 -4.55 -7.88
CA GLU A 124 -14.32 -5.20 -8.92
C GLU A 124 -15.77 -4.66 -8.98
N PHE A 125 -16.42 -4.41 -7.83
CA PHE A 125 -17.79 -3.90 -7.80
C PHE A 125 -17.95 -2.52 -8.45
N LEU A 126 -16.87 -1.76 -8.57
CA LEU A 126 -16.88 -0.41 -9.14
C LEU A 126 -16.36 -0.38 -10.58
N THR A 127 -15.64 -1.41 -11.02
CA THR A 127 -14.87 -1.37 -12.28
C THR A 127 -15.10 -2.54 -13.22
N VAL A 128 -15.85 -3.55 -12.77
CA VAL A 128 -16.21 -4.72 -13.60
C VAL A 128 -17.72 -4.91 -13.58
N PRO A 129 -18.42 -4.77 -14.74
CA PRO A 129 -19.85 -4.99 -14.81
C PRO A 129 -20.19 -6.46 -14.55
N LEU A 130 -21.32 -6.72 -13.89
CA LEU A 130 -21.80 -8.08 -13.72
C LEU A 130 -22.57 -8.51 -14.96
N MET A 131 -22.12 -9.58 -15.57
CA MET A 131 -22.78 -10.20 -16.72
C MET A 131 -23.27 -11.62 -16.41
N ASP A 132 -24.31 -12.07 -17.06
CA ASP A 132 -24.73 -13.46 -17.01
C ASP A 132 -23.82 -14.35 -17.88
N PRO A 133 -23.93 -15.69 -17.80
CA PRO A 133 -23.16 -16.59 -18.64
C PRO A 133 -23.39 -16.45 -20.16
N PHE A 134 -24.43 -15.73 -20.56
CA PHE A 134 -24.76 -15.46 -21.96
C PHE A 134 -24.28 -14.08 -22.44
N GLY A 135 -23.61 -13.31 -21.55
CA GLY A 135 -23.07 -11.98 -21.85
C GLY A 135 -24.08 -10.85 -21.71
N ASN A 136 -25.25 -11.08 -21.12
CA ASN A 136 -26.19 -10.01 -20.82
C ASN A 136 -25.79 -9.26 -19.55
N LEU A 137 -25.95 -7.93 -19.58
CA LEU A 137 -25.63 -7.07 -18.45
C LEU A 137 -26.65 -7.25 -17.32
N ILE A 138 -26.17 -7.69 -16.14
CA ILE A 138 -26.99 -7.82 -14.91
C ILE A 138 -26.86 -6.54 -14.07
N GLU A 139 -25.62 -6.08 -13.81
CA GLU A 139 -25.33 -4.86 -13.05
C GLU A 139 -24.38 -3.97 -13.87
N PRO A 140 -24.80 -2.75 -14.23
CA PRO A 140 -23.91 -1.78 -14.85
C PRO A 140 -22.86 -1.28 -13.85
N LEU A 141 -21.80 -0.67 -14.37
CA LEU A 141 -20.84 0.04 -13.53
C LEU A 141 -21.52 1.23 -12.84
N PRO A 142 -21.35 1.37 -11.52
CA PRO A 142 -21.83 2.57 -10.84
C PRO A 142 -20.97 3.77 -11.21
N LYS A 143 -21.58 4.94 -11.32
CA LYS A 143 -20.85 6.20 -11.34
C LYS A 143 -20.46 6.58 -9.90
N ILE A 144 -19.32 7.27 -9.74
CA ILE A 144 -18.80 7.59 -8.39
C ILE A 144 -19.75 8.55 -7.65
N ASP A 145 -20.36 9.47 -8.36
CA ASP A 145 -21.33 10.45 -7.87
C ASP A 145 -22.68 9.82 -7.46
N GLN A 146 -22.96 8.59 -7.93
CA GLN A 146 -24.18 7.83 -7.59
C GLN A 146 -23.98 6.90 -6.37
N LEU A 147 -22.78 6.79 -5.86
CA LEU A 147 -22.52 5.98 -4.67
C LEU A 147 -23.19 6.61 -3.44
N LYS A 148 -23.96 5.79 -2.71
CA LYS A 148 -24.69 6.24 -1.52
C LYS A 148 -23.78 6.75 -0.41
N ASP A 149 -22.69 6.02 -0.17
CA ASP A 149 -21.70 6.30 0.88
C ASP A 149 -20.28 6.17 0.30
N PRO A 150 -19.76 7.16 -0.45
CA PRO A 150 -18.41 7.06 -1.04
C PRO A 150 -17.31 6.89 -0.01
N SER A 151 -17.43 7.52 1.16
CA SER A 151 -16.48 7.41 2.28
C SER A 151 -16.50 6.04 2.99
N ALA A 152 -17.52 5.22 2.74
CA ALA A 152 -17.63 3.85 3.23
C ALA A 152 -17.45 2.80 2.12
N THR A 153 -17.05 3.22 0.93
CA THR A 153 -16.86 2.37 -0.25
C THR A 153 -15.39 2.36 -0.64
N CYS A 154 -14.73 1.22 -0.45
CA CYS A 154 -13.34 1.07 -0.83
C CYS A 154 -13.19 1.05 -2.35
N LEU A 155 -12.27 1.87 -2.88
CA LEU A 155 -11.95 1.98 -4.30
C LEU A 155 -10.72 1.16 -4.67
N LEU A 156 -9.65 1.18 -3.82
CA LEU A 156 -8.35 0.61 -4.13
C LEU A 156 -7.80 -0.16 -2.92
N PHE A 157 -7.27 -1.35 -3.18
CA PHE A 157 -6.66 -2.25 -2.21
C PHE A 157 -5.16 -2.42 -2.47
N GLU A 158 -4.36 -2.70 -1.45
CA GLU A 158 -2.99 -3.20 -1.62
C GLU A 158 -3.03 -4.67 -2.07
N SER A 159 -2.49 -4.96 -3.25
CA SER A 159 -2.52 -6.29 -3.87
C SER A 159 -1.67 -7.30 -3.10
N SER A 160 -2.14 -8.54 -2.99
CA SER A 160 -1.45 -9.64 -2.33
C SER A 160 -0.11 -9.98 -2.99
N GLU A 161 0.83 -10.50 -2.20
CA GLU A 161 2.05 -11.12 -2.73
C GLU A 161 1.76 -12.36 -3.60
N LYS A 162 0.60 -12.97 -3.45
CA LYS A 162 0.13 -14.08 -4.29
C LYS A 162 -0.42 -13.60 -5.63
N TYR A 163 -0.81 -12.32 -5.71
CA TYR A 163 -1.39 -11.73 -6.91
C TYR A 163 -0.38 -11.61 -8.04
N GLY A 164 -0.85 -11.52 -9.29
CA GLY A 164 0.00 -11.37 -10.45
C GLY A 164 0.78 -10.05 -10.47
N VAL A 165 1.75 -9.95 -11.38
CA VAL A 165 2.66 -8.80 -11.48
C VAL A 165 2.50 -8.00 -12.77
N SER A 166 1.67 -8.48 -13.70
CA SER A 166 1.38 -7.85 -14.98
C SER A 166 0.44 -6.66 -14.81
N ILE A 167 0.47 -5.74 -15.78
CA ILE A 167 -0.52 -4.65 -15.91
C ILE A 167 -1.97 -5.16 -15.92
N PHE A 168 -2.19 -6.39 -16.38
CA PHE A 168 -3.51 -7.02 -16.43
C PHE A 168 -3.98 -7.59 -15.07
N ASN A 169 -3.14 -7.54 -14.04
CA ASN A 169 -3.50 -7.91 -12.67
C ASN A 169 -3.84 -6.63 -11.87
N ASP A 170 -4.89 -5.94 -12.25
CA ASP A 170 -5.19 -4.56 -11.90
C ASP A 170 -6.48 -4.35 -11.10
N HIS A 171 -7.29 -5.40 -10.89
CA HIS A 171 -8.53 -5.36 -10.14
C HIS A 171 -8.69 -6.61 -9.26
N SER A 172 -9.52 -6.54 -8.22
CA SER A 172 -9.82 -7.65 -7.32
C SER A 172 -10.86 -8.60 -7.91
N HIS A 173 -10.89 -9.86 -7.43
CA HIS A 173 -11.98 -10.80 -7.70
C HIS A 173 -12.93 -10.83 -6.49
N SER A 174 -13.37 -9.65 -6.08
CA SER A 174 -14.02 -9.45 -4.78
C SER A 174 -15.44 -10.05 -4.69
N ARG A 175 -16.11 -10.30 -5.80
CA ARG A 175 -17.45 -10.90 -5.81
C ARG A 175 -17.46 -12.32 -5.22
N VAL A 176 -16.34 -13.05 -5.29
CA VAL A 176 -16.21 -14.40 -4.76
C VAL A 176 -15.59 -14.48 -3.36
N TRP A 177 -15.19 -13.37 -2.75
CA TRP A 177 -14.51 -13.38 -1.45
C TRP A 177 -15.33 -14.04 -0.34
N LEU A 178 -16.64 -13.87 -0.30
CA LEU A 178 -17.48 -14.52 0.71
C LEU A 178 -17.63 -16.03 0.50
N VAL A 179 -17.49 -16.51 -0.73
CA VAL A 179 -17.56 -17.95 -1.06
C VAL A 179 -16.31 -18.66 -0.54
N GLY A 180 -15.12 -18.11 -0.80
CA GLY A 180 -13.84 -18.68 -0.34
C GLY A 180 -13.40 -18.15 1.03
N GLY A 181 -14.16 -17.24 1.65
CA GLY A 181 -13.88 -16.66 2.96
C GLY A 181 -12.57 -15.87 2.99
N TRP A 182 -11.94 -15.84 4.18
CA TRP A 182 -10.69 -15.12 4.40
C TRP A 182 -9.56 -15.55 3.45
N SER A 183 -9.48 -16.84 3.11
CA SER A 183 -8.47 -17.36 2.17
C SER A 183 -8.60 -16.76 0.78
N SER A 184 -9.83 -16.57 0.28
CA SER A 184 -10.08 -15.90 -1.00
C SER A 184 -9.67 -14.44 -0.96
N PHE A 185 -10.03 -13.72 0.11
CA PHE A 185 -9.65 -12.32 0.32
C PHE A 185 -8.14 -12.11 0.30
N ILE A 186 -7.37 -12.91 1.07
CA ILE A 186 -5.91 -12.76 1.14
C ILE A 186 -5.15 -13.25 -0.10
N ASN A 187 -5.81 -13.88 -1.06
CA ASN A 187 -5.22 -14.16 -2.36
C ASN A 187 -5.15 -12.88 -3.22
N ASP A 188 -6.12 -11.99 -3.10
CA ASP A 188 -6.17 -10.73 -3.85
C ASP A 188 -5.52 -9.58 -3.07
N VAL A 189 -5.80 -9.47 -1.76
CA VAL A 189 -5.43 -8.33 -0.91
C VAL A 189 -4.36 -8.73 0.11
N GLN A 190 -3.45 -7.81 0.41
CA GLN A 190 -2.44 -7.95 1.46
C GLN A 190 -2.85 -7.15 2.71
N PRO A 191 -3.66 -7.68 3.62
CA PRO A 191 -4.23 -6.91 4.73
C PRO A 191 -3.20 -6.55 5.82
N ASP A 192 -2.04 -7.20 5.80
CA ASP A 192 -0.94 -7.00 6.73
C ASP A 192 0.30 -6.34 6.10
N ARG A 193 0.14 -5.65 4.96
CA ARG A 193 1.26 -5.04 4.20
C ARG A 193 2.19 -4.21 5.09
N HIS A 194 1.62 -3.44 5.99
CA HIS A 194 2.32 -2.54 6.91
C HIS A 194 2.34 -3.07 8.35
N ARG A 195 2.56 -4.39 8.49
CA ARG A 195 2.70 -5.01 9.82
C ARG A 195 4.00 -4.61 10.50
N PHE A 196 3.97 -4.61 11.81
CA PHE A 196 5.13 -4.52 12.69
C PHE A 196 5.37 -5.87 13.33
N GLY A 197 6.60 -6.39 13.25
CA GLY A 197 6.95 -7.70 13.79
C GLY A 197 6.78 -8.86 12.80
N SER A 198 6.72 -10.08 13.34
CA SER A 198 6.64 -11.31 12.55
C SER A 198 5.31 -11.43 11.81
N ALA A 199 5.35 -12.04 10.63
CA ALA A 199 4.14 -12.38 9.90
C ALA A 199 3.36 -13.48 10.63
N VAL A 200 2.04 -13.34 10.67
CA VAL A 200 1.14 -14.43 11.06
C VAL A 200 0.73 -15.16 9.78
N GLU A 201 0.66 -16.49 9.83
CA GLU A 201 0.40 -17.32 8.64
C GLU A 201 -0.90 -16.92 7.91
N ASP A 202 -1.94 -16.62 8.67
CA ASP A 202 -3.25 -16.21 8.14
C ASP A 202 -3.37 -14.73 7.82
N ARG A 203 -2.28 -13.94 7.94
CA ARG A 203 -2.21 -12.49 7.64
C ARG A 203 -3.26 -11.64 8.37
N SER A 204 -3.76 -12.09 9.51
CA SER A 204 -4.75 -11.37 10.31
C SER A 204 -4.14 -10.35 11.28
N SER A 205 -2.82 -10.18 11.29
CA SER A 205 -2.10 -9.26 12.20
C SER A 205 -1.38 -8.17 11.44
N GLY A 206 -1.76 -6.93 11.68
CA GLY A 206 -1.17 -5.76 11.03
C GLY A 206 -2.20 -4.89 10.36
N LYS A 207 -1.73 -3.99 9.50
CA LYS A 207 -2.57 -3.03 8.76
C LYS A 207 -2.15 -2.97 7.30
N ALA A 208 -3.08 -2.58 6.45
CA ALA A 208 -2.81 -2.14 5.08
C ALA A 208 -3.53 -0.81 4.82
N ASN A 209 -3.11 -0.11 3.78
CA ASN A 209 -3.73 1.13 3.37
C ASN A 209 -4.84 0.84 2.34
N TYR A 210 -5.91 1.62 2.42
CA TYR A 210 -7.08 1.54 1.56
C TYR A 210 -7.46 2.92 1.07
N LEU A 211 -7.80 3.04 -0.20
CA LEU A 211 -8.35 4.25 -0.78
C LEU A 211 -9.86 4.09 -0.89
N PHE A 212 -10.60 5.11 -0.54
CA PHE A 212 -12.06 5.16 -0.63
C PHE A 212 -12.54 6.01 -1.79
N ALA A 213 -13.79 5.82 -2.18
CA ALA A 213 -14.35 6.45 -3.36
C ALA A 213 -14.51 7.99 -3.26
N ASP A 214 -14.45 8.55 -2.05
CA ASP A 214 -14.41 10.01 -1.82
C ASP A 214 -12.97 10.58 -1.89
N GLY A 215 -11.97 9.75 -2.21
CA GLY A 215 -10.55 10.14 -2.31
C GLY A 215 -9.79 10.13 -1.00
N HIS A 216 -10.43 9.86 0.16
CA HIS A 216 -9.65 9.68 1.38
C HIS A 216 -8.94 8.31 1.40
N ALA A 217 -7.80 8.25 2.08
CA ALA A 217 -7.09 6.99 2.30
C ALA A 217 -6.82 6.81 3.80
N GLU A 218 -7.06 5.60 4.29
CA GLU A 218 -6.80 5.24 5.68
C GLU A 218 -6.15 3.86 5.82
N ALA A 219 -5.51 3.62 6.96
CA ALA A 219 -4.93 2.32 7.30
C ALA A 219 -5.95 1.51 8.10
N VAL A 220 -6.41 0.39 7.54
CA VAL A 220 -7.38 -0.51 8.19
C VAL A 220 -6.65 -1.71 8.78
N ASP A 221 -7.09 -2.15 9.96
CA ASP A 221 -6.56 -3.33 10.65
C ASP A 221 -7.04 -4.62 9.97
N ALA A 222 -6.13 -5.58 9.78
CA ALA A 222 -6.43 -6.86 9.18
C ALA A 222 -7.51 -7.65 9.96
N LEU A 223 -7.56 -7.51 11.30
CA LEU A 223 -8.58 -8.14 12.13
C LEU A 223 -9.98 -7.61 11.83
N VAL A 224 -10.12 -6.31 11.53
CA VAL A 224 -11.41 -5.71 11.14
C VAL A 224 -11.93 -6.35 9.88
N LEU A 225 -11.08 -6.47 8.85
CA LEU A 225 -11.44 -7.09 7.57
C LEU A 225 -11.78 -8.57 7.73
N LYS A 226 -11.00 -9.30 8.54
CA LYS A 226 -11.29 -10.71 8.83
C LYS A 226 -12.62 -10.88 9.55
N ALA A 227 -12.94 -10.00 10.51
CA ALA A 227 -14.24 -10.01 11.20
C ALA A 227 -15.38 -9.70 10.22
N MET A 228 -15.23 -8.73 9.29
CA MET A 228 -16.22 -8.46 8.26
C MET A 228 -16.49 -9.70 7.40
N ILE A 229 -15.45 -10.32 6.83
CA ILE A 229 -15.58 -11.53 6.00
C ILE A 229 -16.24 -12.66 6.78
N THR A 230 -15.86 -12.87 8.05
CA THR A 230 -16.43 -13.91 8.91
C THR A 230 -17.91 -13.65 9.23
N ALA A 231 -18.29 -12.38 9.33
CA ALA A 231 -19.68 -11.96 9.51
C ALA A 231 -20.52 -11.97 8.21
N GLY A 232 -19.95 -12.41 7.07
CA GLY A 232 -20.62 -12.39 5.78
C GLY A 232 -20.70 -11.01 5.13
N ILE A 233 -19.89 -10.06 5.59
CA ILE A 233 -19.79 -8.71 5.02
C ILE A 233 -18.60 -8.66 4.06
N ASN A 234 -18.86 -8.39 2.78
CA ASN A 234 -17.81 -8.25 1.79
C ASN A 234 -17.22 -6.82 1.85
N PRO A 235 -15.91 -6.65 2.19
CA PRO A 235 -15.30 -5.32 2.30
C PRO A 235 -15.26 -4.52 0.99
N ALA A 236 -15.35 -5.18 -0.17
CA ALA A 236 -15.39 -4.51 -1.47
C ALA A 236 -16.79 -4.00 -1.86
N LYS A 237 -17.84 -4.53 -1.23
CA LYS A 237 -19.21 -4.11 -1.58
C LYS A 237 -19.41 -2.63 -1.21
N PRO A 238 -20.04 -1.83 -2.08
CA PRO A 238 -20.32 -0.43 -1.77
C PRO A 238 -20.99 -0.24 -0.41
N SER A 239 -20.57 0.78 0.32
CA SER A 239 -21.06 1.11 1.69
C SER A 239 -20.79 0.03 2.75
N SER A 240 -19.77 -0.83 2.58
CA SER A 240 -19.46 -1.92 3.53
C SER A 240 -18.72 -1.44 4.79
N PHE A 241 -18.01 -0.32 4.73
CA PHE A 241 -17.26 0.29 5.84
C PHE A 241 -18.08 1.30 6.66
N LYS A 242 -19.39 1.11 6.76
CA LYS A 242 -20.20 2.00 7.63
C LYS A 242 -19.72 1.94 9.08
N LYS A 243 -19.45 3.12 9.65
CA LYS A 243 -19.16 3.32 11.06
C LYS A 243 -20.42 3.30 11.89
#